data_82704a4acea3176d4bebc6aa19256ff3
#
_entry.id   82704a4acea3176d4bebc6aa19256ff3
#
_cell.length_a   1.000
_cell.length_b   1.000
_cell.length_c   1.000
_cell.angle_alpha   90.00
_cell.angle_beta   90.00
_cell.angle_gamma   90.00
#
_symmetry.space_group_name_H-M   'P 1'
#
loop_
_entity.id
_entity.type
_entity.pdbx_description
1 polymer ?
#
loop_
_entity_poly.entity_id
_entity_poly.type
_entity_poly.pdbx_seq_one_letter_code
_entity_poly.pdbx_strand_id
1 'polypeptide(L)'
;NTVRSWNVMAITFTNKAAGELKERLRRMLGGEEGDEVFASTFHSACVRILRRWAEEIGYPRSFTIYDTDDAQRVMKAVYKDLNVDDKFFPIKSAINQMSRWKDQLVSPEQALASPAKDTKGALTARIYAAYEKRLKEAGAFDFDDLIYQTVQLLAEHKDVRDFYQNKYRYLLVDEYQDTSVAQFRLVSLCLLYTSPSPRDPKTSR
;
A
#
# COMPACT_ATOMS: atom_id res chain seq x y z
N ASN A 1 -11.23 -27.66 13.69
CA ASN A 1 -10.99 -27.02 12.37
C ASN A 1 -9.47 -26.89 12.19
N THR A 2 -8.91 -27.74 11.37
CA THR A 2 -7.48 -27.69 11.04
C THR A 2 -7.24 -26.51 10.11
N VAL A 3 -6.37 -25.58 10.51
CA VAL A 3 -5.91 -24.50 9.65
C VAL A 3 -5.01 -25.09 8.58
N ARG A 4 -5.28 -24.76 7.33
CA ARG A 4 -4.44 -25.17 6.20
C ARG A 4 -3.38 -24.12 5.94
N SER A 5 -2.17 -24.54 5.56
CA SER A 5 -1.04 -23.64 5.32
C SER A 5 -1.35 -22.54 4.30
N TRP A 6 -2.11 -22.83 3.24
CA TRP A 6 -2.54 -21.86 2.24
C TRP A 6 -3.55 -20.81 2.74
N ASN A 7 -4.12 -20.98 3.94
CA ASN A 7 -4.98 -20.00 4.60
C ASN A 7 -4.21 -19.04 5.52
N VAL A 8 -2.89 -19.15 5.55
CA VAL A 8 -2.01 -18.30 6.36
C VAL A 8 -1.25 -17.34 5.45
N MET A 9 -1.29 -16.06 5.80
CA MET A 9 -0.47 -15.02 5.22
C MET A 9 0.48 -14.50 6.29
N ALA A 10 1.76 -14.34 5.96
CA ALA A 10 2.77 -13.80 6.85
C ALA A 10 3.49 -12.64 6.16
N ILE A 11 3.41 -11.47 6.75
CA ILE A 11 3.91 -10.22 6.17
C ILE A 11 5.08 -9.68 6.99
N THR A 12 6.14 -9.31 6.30
CA THR A 12 7.34 -8.66 6.84
C THR A 12 7.62 -7.34 6.13
N PHE A 13 8.58 -6.55 6.64
CA PHE A 13 8.96 -5.26 6.04
C PHE A 13 10.03 -5.37 4.98
N THR A 14 10.90 -6.39 5.05
CA THR A 14 12.05 -6.52 4.14
C THR A 14 12.05 -7.84 3.40
N ASN A 15 12.61 -7.85 2.19
CA ASN A 15 12.79 -9.07 1.40
C ASN A 15 13.69 -10.09 2.11
N LYS A 16 14.68 -9.64 2.88
CA LYS A 16 15.54 -10.50 3.69
C LYS A 16 14.71 -11.22 4.75
N ALA A 17 13.93 -10.49 5.55
CA ALA A 17 13.07 -11.09 6.58
C ALA A 17 12.03 -12.05 5.97
N ALA A 18 11.45 -11.71 4.81
CA ALA A 18 10.53 -12.60 4.11
C ALA A 18 11.21 -13.90 3.65
N GLY A 19 12.46 -13.82 3.18
CA GLY A 19 13.26 -14.99 2.83
C GLY A 19 13.58 -15.87 4.04
N GLU A 20 14.04 -15.28 5.13
CA GLU A 20 14.33 -15.99 6.39
C GLU A 20 13.08 -16.67 6.96
N LEU A 21 11.92 -15.99 6.89
CA LEU A 21 10.64 -16.54 7.32
C LEU A 21 10.23 -17.75 6.48
N LYS A 22 10.37 -17.69 5.15
CA LYS A 22 10.10 -18.83 4.27
C LYS A 22 10.97 -20.04 4.60
N GLU A 23 12.27 -19.84 4.78
CA GLU A 23 13.19 -20.90 5.16
C GLU A 23 12.84 -21.53 6.53
N ARG A 24 12.40 -20.70 7.47
CA ARG A 24 11.95 -21.16 8.78
C ARG A 24 10.68 -22.00 8.68
N LEU A 25 9.70 -21.54 7.89
CA LEU A 25 8.45 -22.27 7.64
C LEU A 25 8.71 -23.62 6.98
N ARG A 26 9.58 -23.69 5.97
CA ARG A 26 9.97 -24.94 5.32
C ARG A 26 10.59 -25.95 6.31
N ARG A 27 11.44 -25.47 7.21
CA ARG A 27 12.05 -26.33 8.23
C ARG A 27 11.05 -26.84 9.28
N MET A 28 10.06 -26.02 9.63
CA MET A 28 9.08 -26.33 10.67
C MET A 28 7.92 -27.19 10.18
N LEU A 29 7.44 -26.96 8.99
CA LEU A 29 6.23 -27.59 8.45
C LEU A 29 6.52 -28.67 7.40
N GLY A 30 7.77 -28.77 6.94
CA GLY A 30 8.12 -29.56 5.77
C GLY A 30 8.08 -28.70 4.49
N GLY A 31 8.84 -29.13 3.44
CA GLY A 31 9.08 -28.31 2.25
C GLY A 31 7.81 -27.84 1.54
N GLU A 32 6.92 -28.78 1.20
CA GLU A 32 5.69 -28.47 0.47
C GLU A 32 4.71 -27.63 1.30
N GLU A 33 4.44 -28.04 2.53
CA GLU A 33 3.48 -27.36 3.40
C GLU A 33 3.98 -25.97 3.83
N GLY A 34 5.29 -25.82 4.03
CA GLY A 34 5.90 -24.51 4.31
C GLY A 34 5.81 -23.55 3.14
N ASP A 35 5.88 -24.04 1.90
CA ASP A 35 5.74 -23.22 0.68
C ASP A 35 4.34 -22.76 0.40
N GLU A 36 3.32 -23.44 0.94
CA GLU A 36 1.92 -23.04 0.83
C GLU A 36 1.59 -21.79 1.65
N VAL A 37 2.31 -21.51 2.72
CA VAL A 37 2.16 -20.28 3.50
C VAL A 37 2.57 -19.09 2.64
N PHE A 38 1.68 -18.12 2.48
CA PHE A 38 2.02 -16.91 1.73
C PHE A 38 2.86 -15.97 2.58
N ALA A 39 4.18 -16.12 2.54
CA ALA A 39 5.13 -15.26 3.23
C ALA A 39 5.74 -14.22 2.26
N SER A 40 5.63 -12.93 2.57
CA SER A 40 5.96 -11.84 1.65
C SER A 40 6.19 -10.52 2.39
N THR A 41 6.71 -9.51 1.68
CA THR A 41 6.65 -8.11 2.15
C THR A 41 5.29 -7.49 1.83
N PHE A 42 4.97 -6.36 2.48
CA PHE A 42 3.76 -5.58 2.16
C PHE A 42 3.66 -5.24 0.67
N HIS A 43 4.71 -4.69 0.08
CA HIS A 43 4.73 -4.30 -1.32
C HIS A 43 4.54 -5.50 -2.26
N SER A 44 5.22 -6.61 -2.02
CA SER A 44 5.08 -7.82 -2.85
C SER A 44 3.67 -8.41 -2.76
N ALA A 45 3.05 -8.39 -1.59
CA ALA A 45 1.67 -8.81 -1.41
C ALA A 45 0.71 -7.89 -2.20
N CYS A 46 0.90 -6.57 -2.12
CA CYS A 46 0.12 -5.60 -2.88
C CYS A 46 0.26 -5.78 -4.38
N VAL A 47 1.49 -5.96 -4.89
CA VAL A 47 1.71 -6.23 -6.32
C VAL A 47 0.92 -7.46 -6.76
N ARG A 48 0.94 -8.54 -5.98
CA ARG A 48 0.19 -9.76 -6.32
C ARG A 48 -1.33 -9.54 -6.36
N ILE A 49 -1.86 -8.75 -5.43
CA ILE A 49 -3.27 -8.38 -5.38
C ILE A 49 -3.61 -7.52 -6.61
N LEU A 50 -2.85 -6.47 -6.86
CA LEU A 50 -3.08 -5.54 -7.97
C LEU A 50 -2.93 -6.22 -9.33
N ARG A 51 -1.94 -7.13 -9.53
CA ARG A 51 -1.81 -7.90 -10.79
C ARG A 51 -3.07 -8.70 -11.12
N ARG A 52 -3.85 -9.07 -10.13
CA ARG A 52 -5.09 -9.80 -10.34
C ARG A 52 -6.31 -8.90 -10.54
N TRP A 53 -6.37 -7.76 -9.87
CA TRP A 53 -7.58 -6.97 -9.71
C TRP A 53 -7.46 -5.49 -10.11
N ALA A 54 -6.32 -5.04 -10.67
CA ALA A 54 -6.10 -3.63 -11.01
C ALA A 54 -7.16 -3.05 -11.96
N GLU A 55 -7.78 -3.88 -12.79
CA GLU A 55 -8.84 -3.46 -13.71
C GLU A 55 -10.07 -2.89 -12.99
N GLU A 56 -10.36 -3.38 -11.77
CA GLU A 56 -11.46 -2.88 -10.94
C GLU A 56 -11.30 -1.41 -10.55
N ILE A 57 -10.05 -0.95 -10.45
CA ILE A 57 -9.71 0.46 -10.15
C ILE A 57 -9.23 1.23 -11.39
N GLY A 58 -9.44 0.68 -12.59
CA GLY A 58 -9.15 1.34 -13.86
C GLY A 58 -7.69 1.36 -14.28
N TYR A 59 -6.91 0.37 -13.85
CA TYR A 59 -5.52 0.16 -14.30
C TYR A 59 -5.37 -1.17 -15.04
N PRO A 60 -4.44 -1.26 -16.01
CA PRO A 60 -4.16 -2.53 -16.66
C PRO A 60 -3.46 -3.50 -15.70
N ARG A 61 -3.72 -4.80 -15.82
CA ARG A 61 -2.99 -5.81 -15.04
C ARG A 61 -1.49 -5.81 -15.33
N SER A 62 -1.11 -5.37 -16.54
CA SER A 62 0.27 -5.20 -16.98
C SER A 62 0.90 -3.87 -16.53
N PHE A 63 0.34 -3.18 -15.53
CA PHE A 63 0.86 -1.91 -15.05
C PHE A 63 2.37 -1.92 -14.81
N THR A 64 3.01 -0.78 -14.99
CA THR A 64 4.42 -0.59 -14.69
C THR A 64 4.59 -0.09 -13.25
N ILE A 65 5.65 -0.55 -12.58
CA ILE A 65 6.05 -0.03 -11.27
C ILE A 65 7.18 0.97 -11.50
N TYR A 66 6.92 2.24 -11.20
CA TYR A 66 7.90 3.29 -11.33
C TYR A 66 8.82 3.32 -10.12
N ASP A 67 10.13 3.37 -10.39
CA ASP A 67 11.15 3.59 -9.38
C ASP A 67 11.30 5.08 -9.04
N THR A 68 12.26 5.41 -8.18
CA THR A 68 12.52 6.78 -7.74
C THR A 68 12.88 7.70 -8.91
N ASP A 69 13.63 7.22 -9.90
CA ASP A 69 14.05 8.02 -11.05
C ASP A 69 12.88 8.26 -12.01
N ASP A 70 12.03 7.26 -12.22
CA ASP A 70 10.81 7.38 -13.00
C ASP A 70 9.85 8.39 -12.35
N ALA A 71 9.62 8.27 -11.05
CA ALA A 71 8.80 9.20 -10.27
C ALA A 71 9.33 10.65 -10.37
N GLN A 72 10.63 10.85 -10.26
CA GLN A 72 11.23 12.17 -10.43
C GLN A 72 11.04 12.74 -11.84
N ARG A 73 11.12 11.90 -12.89
CA ARG A 73 10.84 12.36 -14.27
C ARG A 73 9.40 12.82 -14.43
N VAL A 74 8.45 12.09 -13.87
CA VAL A 74 7.03 12.51 -13.87
C VAL A 74 6.86 13.81 -13.10
N MET A 75 7.48 13.96 -11.93
CA MET A 75 7.42 15.19 -11.14
C MET A 75 7.99 16.39 -11.88
N LYS A 76 9.12 16.26 -12.59
CA LYS A 76 9.66 17.34 -13.42
C LYS A 76 8.69 17.78 -14.52
N ALA A 77 7.99 16.83 -15.14
CA ALA A 77 6.97 17.15 -16.13
C ALA A 77 5.77 17.86 -15.49
N VAL A 78 5.29 17.43 -14.33
CA VAL A 78 4.21 18.10 -13.58
C VAL A 78 4.60 19.53 -13.20
N TYR A 79 5.83 19.74 -12.71
CA TYR A 79 6.34 21.07 -12.38
C TYR A 79 6.36 22.00 -13.59
N LYS A 80 6.81 21.48 -14.74
CA LYS A 80 6.77 22.25 -15.99
C LYS A 80 5.35 22.64 -16.39
N ASP A 81 4.40 21.71 -16.34
CA ASP A 81 3.00 21.96 -16.72
C ASP A 81 2.31 22.95 -15.78
N LEU A 82 2.60 22.89 -14.50
CA LEU A 82 2.04 23.78 -13.49
C LEU A 82 2.82 25.08 -13.32
N ASN A 83 3.90 25.27 -14.11
CA ASN A 83 4.79 26.41 -14.03
C ASN A 83 5.32 26.64 -12.61
N VAL A 84 5.76 25.57 -11.95
CA VAL A 84 6.34 25.60 -10.60
C VAL A 84 7.86 25.65 -10.67
N ASP A 85 8.46 26.61 -9.97
CA ASP A 85 9.92 26.69 -9.85
C ASP A 85 10.41 25.78 -8.73
N ASP A 86 11.27 24.80 -9.09
CA ASP A 86 11.90 23.85 -8.16
C ASP A 86 12.78 24.56 -7.10
N LYS A 87 13.31 25.72 -7.41
CA LYS A 87 14.06 26.53 -6.44
C LYS A 87 13.16 27.11 -5.35
N PHE A 88 11.94 27.49 -5.72
CA PHE A 88 10.94 28.01 -4.77
C PHE A 88 10.28 26.87 -3.97
N PHE A 89 9.95 25.77 -4.63
CA PHE A 89 9.34 24.60 -4.00
C PHE A 89 10.03 23.31 -4.49
N PRO A 90 11.00 22.79 -3.72
CA PRO A 90 11.79 21.62 -4.14
C PRO A 90 10.92 20.38 -4.40
N ILE A 91 11.17 19.69 -5.51
CA ILE A 91 10.49 18.47 -5.90
C ILE A 91 10.47 17.43 -4.76
N LYS A 92 11.59 17.29 -4.04
CA LYS A 92 11.70 16.37 -2.90
C LYS A 92 10.68 16.70 -1.80
N SER A 93 10.39 17.98 -1.57
CA SER A 93 9.39 18.39 -0.57
C SER A 93 7.98 17.99 -0.97
N ALA A 94 7.63 18.13 -2.25
CA ALA A 94 6.36 17.69 -2.78
C ALA A 94 6.22 16.17 -2.69
N ILE A 95 7.24 15.41 -3.12
CA ILE A 95 7.26 13.94 -3.04
C ILE A 95 7.06 13.49 -1.59
N ASN A 96 7.81 14.05 -0.64
CA ASN A 96 7.69 13.69 0.77
C ASN A 96 6.28 13.95 1.33
N GLN A 97 5.66 15.05 0.93
CA GLN A 97 4.29 15.34 1.39
C GLN A 97 3.25 14.43 0.75
N MET A 98 3.39 14.11 -0.54
CA MET A 98 2.54 13.16 -1.23
C MET A 98 2.65 11.76 -0.62
N SER A 99 3.88 11.31 -0.33
CA SER A 99 4.14 10.04 0.36
C SER A 99 3.42 9.97 1.71
N ARG A 100 3.48 11.04 2.51
CA ARG A 100 2.73 11.13 3.78
C ARG A 100 1.23 11.06 3.57
N TRP A 101 0.69 11.73 2.56
CA TRP A 101 -0.74 11.68 2.26
C TRP A 101 -1.18 10.28 1.85
N LYS A 102 -0.44 9.60 0.96
CA LYS A 102 -0.70 8.20 0.60
C LYS A 102 -0.66 7.28 1.81
N ASP A 103 0.33 7.47 2.68
CA ASP A 103 0.47 6.71 3.92
C ASP A 103 -0.68 6.94 4.92
N GLN A 104 -1.24 8.15 4.93
CA GLN A 104 -2.41 8.53 5.71
C GLN A 104 -3.74 8.26 4.98
N LEU A 105 -3.70 7.65 3.79
CA LEU A 105 -4.86 7.37 2.94
C LEU A 105 -5.64 8.63 2.50
N VAL A 106 -4.95 9.74 2.36
CA VAL A 106 -5.51 11.00 1.83
C VAL A 106 -5.44 10.98 0.32
N SER A 107 -6.60 11.03 -0.35
CA SER A 107 -6.65 11.07 -1.80
C SER A 107 -6.28 12.46 -2.37
N PRO A 108 -5.93 12.56 -3.67
CA PRO A 108 -5.73 13.85 -4.32
C PRO A 108 -6.93 14.79 -4.17
N GLU A 109 -8.15 14.28 -4.28
CA GLU A 109 -9.39 15.04 -4.15
C GLU A 109 -9.57 15.56 -2.71
N GLN A 110 -9.27 14.73 -1.72
CA GLN A 110 -9.31 15.12 -0.32
C GLN A 110 -8.24 16.17 0.01
N ALA A 111 -7.04 16.03 -0.56
CA ALA A 111 -5.99 17.01 -0.40
C ALA A 111 -6.37 18.37 -1.01
N LEU A 112 -7.02 18.37 -2.20
CA LEU A 112 -7.54 19.58 -2.84
C LEU A 112 -8.70 20.21 -2.07
N ALA A 113 -9.59 19.42 -1.49
CA ALA A 113 -10.75 19.89 -0.74
C ALA A 113 -10.39 20.38 0.68
N SER A 114 -9.24 19.98 1.20
CA SER A 114 -8.79 20.42 2.53
C SER A 114 -8.42 21.90 2.50
N PRO A 115 -8.89 22.70 3.48
CA PRO A 115 -8.46 24.09 3.59
C PRO A 115 -6.95 24.13 3.81
N ALA A 116 -6.23 24.53 2.78
CA ALA A 116 -4.79 24.66 2.84
C ALA A 116 -4.43 25.73 3.88
N LYS A 117 -3.60 25.37 4.85
CA LYS A 117 -3.13 26.31 5.89
C LYS A 117 -2.20 27.40 5.31
N ASP A 118 -1.62 27.10 4.14
CA ASP A 118 -0.70 27.98 3.42
C ASP A 118 -0.72 27.71 1.90
N THR A 119 -0.08 28.63 1.16
CA THR A 119 0.06 28.52 -0.31
C THR A 119 0.80 27.28 -0.76
N LYS A 120 1.77 26.78 0.04
CA LYS A 120 2.54 25.58 -0.28
C LYS A 120 1.68 24.32 -0.20
N GLY A 121 0.81 24.23 0.79
CA GLY A 121 -0.13 23.12 0.93
C GLY A 121 -1.09 23.01 -0.25
N ALA A 122 -1.68 24.16 -0.67
CA ALA A 122 -2.55 24.22 -1.84
C ALA A 122 -1.81 23.82 -3.13
N LEU A 123 -0.59 24.30 -3.31
CA LEU A 123 0.25 23.95 -4.44
C LEU A 123 0.58 22.45 -4.45
N THR A 124 0.95 21.90 -3.30
CA THR A 124 1.26 20.47 -3.17
C THR A 124 0.05 19.59 -3.53
N ALA A 125 -1.16 19.99 -3.14
CA ALA A 125 -2.37 19.25 -3.50
C ALA A 125 -2.62 19.25 -5.02
N ARG A 126 -2.37 20.37 -5.69
CA ARG A 126 -2.45 20.48 -7.16
C ARG A 126 -1.37 19.60 -7.83
N ILE A 127 -0.15 19.61 -7.32
CA ILE A 127 0.95 18.77 -7.81
C ILE A 127 0.57 17.29 -7.64
N TYR A 128 0.04 16.91 -6.49
CA TYR A 128 -0.40 15.54 -6.21
C TYR A 128 -1.45 15.06 -7.22
N ALA A 129 -2.50 15.84 -7.45
CA ALA A 129 -3.53 15.50 -8.40
C ALA A 129 -2.99 15.36 -9.84
N ALA A 130 -2.12 16.26 -10.27
CA ALA A 130 -1.48 16.19 -11.58
C ALA A 130 -0.55 15.00 -11.73
N TYR A 131 0.20 14.65 -10.68
CA TYR A 131 1.09 13.51 -10.63
C TYR A 131 0.31 12.18 -10.75
N GLU A 132 -0.70 11.98 -9.93
CA GLU A 132 -1.55 10.78 -9.96
C GLU A 132 -2.26 10.60 -11.31
N LYS A 133 -2.74 11.69 -11.89
CA LYS A 133 -3.33 11.68 -13.23
C LYS A 133 -2.34 11.14 -14.28
N ARG A 134 -1.08 11.61 -14.26
CA ARG A 134 -0.04 11.14 -15.18
C ARG A 134 0.32 9.68 -14.97
N LEU A 135 0.41 9.21 -13.72
CA LEU A 135 0.63 7.80 -13.43
C LEU A 135 -0.52 6.94 -13.97
N LYS A 136 -1.75 7.38 -13.76
CA LYS A 136 -2.93 6.66 -14.26
C LYS A 136 -2.97 6.59 -15.80
N GLU A 137 -2.69 7.70 -16.47
CA GLU A 137 -2.59 7.75 -17.94
C GLU A 137 -1.47 6.84 -18.49
N ALA A 138 -0.38 6.71 -17.76
CA ALA A 138 0.71 5.81 -18.11
C ALA A 138 0.47 4.34 -17.72
N GLY A 139 -0.63 4.04 -17.02
CA GLY A 139 -0.88 2.70 -16.47
C GLY A 139 0.21 2.26 -15.50
N ALA A 140 0.65 3.15 -14.63
CA ALA A 140 1.76 2.94 -13.71
C ALA A 140 1.39 3.23 -12.26
N PHE A 141 2.10 2.59 -11.34
CA PHE A 141 2.10 2.88 -9.91
C PHE A 141 3.52 3.22 -9.45
N ASP A 142 3.66 4.15 -8.53
CA ASP A 142 4.89 4.27 -7.76
C ASP A 142 4.88 3.32 -6.54
N PHE A 143 5.95 3.34 -5.73
CA PHE A 143 6.04 2.43 -4.57
C PHE A 143 4.95 2.68 -3.52
N ASP A 144 4.62 3.95 -3.24
CA ASP A 144 3.60 4.31 -2.26
C ASP A 144 2.20 3.93 -2.75
N ASP A 145 1.97 4.02 -4.07
CA ASP A 145 0.72 3.59 -4.71
C ASP A 145 0.42 2.12 -4.51
N LEU A 146 1.43 1.27 -4.45
CA LEU A 146 1.21 -0.16 -4.32
C LEU A 146 0.37 -0.49 -3.08
N ILE A 147 0.67 0.14 -1.95
CA ILE A 147 -0.10 -0.04 -0.71
C ILE A 147 -1.39 0.78 -0.77
N TYR A 148 -1.30 2.06 -1.14
CA TYR A 148 -2.43 2.98 -1.21
C TYR A 148 -3.56 2.43 -2.10
N GLN A 149 -3.26 2.06 -3.34
CA GLN A 149 -4.24 1.56 -4.31
C GLN A 149 -4.80 0.18 -3.92
N THR A 150 -3.99 -0.67 -3.28
CA THR A 150 -4.50 -1.95 -2.74
C THR A 150 -5.51 -1.72 -1.63
N VAL A 151 -5.27 -0.74 -0.75
CA VAL A 151 -6.24 -0.36 0.29
C VAL A 151 -7.52 0.17 -0.33
N GLN A 152 -7.44 1.05 -1.34
CA GLN A 152 -8.62 1.56 -2.04
C GLN A 152 -9.40 0.43 -2.71
N LEU A 153 -8.73 -0.45 -3.44
CA LEU A 153 -9.33 -1.63 -4.06
C LEU A 153 -10.12 -2.47 -3.03
N LEU A 154 -9.50 -2.83 -1.92
CA LEU A 154 -10.15 -3.65 -0.90
C LEU A 154 -11.25 -2.90 -0.12
N ALA A 155 -11.16 -1.58 0.02
CA ALA A 155 -12.19 -0.77 0.67
C ALA A 155 -13.44 -0.63 -0.19
N GLU A 156 -13.27 -0.41 -1.49
CA GLU A 156 -14.36 -0.10 -2.42
C GLU A 156 -15.00 -1.36 -3.04
N HIS A 157 -14.21 -2.43 -3.27
CA HIS A 157 -14.67 -3.66 -3.91
C HIS A 157 -14.85 -4.78 -2.89
N LYS A 158 -16.09 -4.93 -2.42
CA LYS A 158 -16.46 -5.93 -1.40
C LYS A 158 -16.16 -7.36 -1.83
N ASP A 159 -16.40 -7.71 -3.07
CA ASP A 159 -16.15 -9.03 -3.64
C ASP A 159 -14.66 -9.40 -3.63
N VAL A 160 -13.79 -8.46 -3.97
CA VAL A 160 -12.32 -8.64 -3.89
C VAL A 160 -11.89 -8.80 -2.42
N ARG A 161 -12.41 -7.97 -1.53
CA ARG A 161 -12.15 -8.06 -0.09
C ARG A 161 -12.60 -9.41 0.47
N ASP A 162 -13.82 -9.83 0.18
CA ASP A 162 -14.40 -11.12 0.63
C ASP A 162 -13.55 -12.30 0.12
N PHE A 163 -13.04 -12.22 -1.11
CA PHE A 163 -12.14 -13.25 -1.65
C PHE A 163 -10.89 -13.41 -0.77
N TYR A 164 -10.22 -12.31 -0.40
CA TYR A 164 -9.02 -12.40 0.42
C TYR A 164 -9.30 -12.77 1.87
N GLN A 165 -10.38 -12.27 2.47
CA GLN A 165 -10.83 -12.64 3.81
C GLN A 165 -11.17 -14.13 3.94
N ASN A 166 -11.77 -14.72 2.91
CA ASN A 166 -12.06 -16.16 2.88
C ASN A 166 -10.81 -17.00 2.63
N LYS A 167 -9.87 -16.49 1.82
CA LYS A 167 -8.62 -17.16 1.50
C LYS A 167 -7.66 -17.17 2.67
N TYR A 168 -7.41 -16.00 3.29
CA TYR A 168 -6.46 -15.85 4.38
C TYR A 168 -7.18 -15.66 5.71
N ARG A 169 -7.30 -16.77 6.44
CA ARG A 169 -7.97 -16.77 7.75
C ARG A 169 -7.06 -16.29 8.88
N TYR A 170 -5.75 -16.40 8.67
CA TYR A 170 -4.73 -15.98 9.62
C TYR A 170 -3.72 -15.09 8.91
N LEU A 171 -3.48 -13.93 9.51
CA LEU A 171 -2.49 -12.98 9.06
C LEU A 171 -1.50 -12.74 10.21
N LEU A 172 -0.23 -13.02 9.95
CA LEU A 172 0.87 -12.75 10.85
C LEU A 172 1.63 -11.55 10.30
N VAL A 173 1.84 -10.53 11.12
CA VAL A 173 2.64 -9.35 10.76
C VAL A 173 3.80 -9.28 11.74
N ASP A 174 5.02 -9.35 11.21
CA ASP A 174 6.23 -9.14 11.99
C ASP A 174 6.41 -7.64 12.25
N GLU A 175 6.93 -7.29 13.44
CA GLU A 175 7.16 -5.89 13.84
C GLU A 175 5.92 -4.98 13.66
N TYR A 176 4.74 -5.48 14.01
CA TYR A 176 3.45 -4.81 13.84
C TYR A 176 3.41 -3.36 14.39
N GLN A 177 4.22 -3.06 15.42
CA GLN A 177 4.35 -1.72 16.00
C GLN A 177 4.87 -0.67 15.01
N ASP A 178 5.56 -1.09 13.95
CA ASP A 178 6.17 -0.20 12.95
C ASP A 178 5.27 0.02 11.72
N THR A 179 4.05 -0.53 11.74
CA THR A 179 3.10 -0.37 10.64
C THR A 179 2.60 1.07 10.51
N SER A 180 2.55 1.56 9.28
CA SER A 180 1.91 2.82 8.93
C SER A 180 0.37 2.73 8.95
N VAL A 181 -0.31 3.87 8.82
CA VAL A 181 -1.79 3.91 8.75
C VAL A 181 -2.29 3.08 7.56
N ALA A 182 -1.69 3.24 6.39
CA ALA A 182 -2.07 2.50 5.19
C ALA A 182 -1.83 0.99 5.34
N GLN A 183 -0.68 0.59 5.88
CA GLN A 183 -0.35 -0.81 6.16
C GLN A 183 -1.29 -1.42 7.19
N PHE A 184 -1.59 -0.69 8.28
CA PHE A 184 -2.58 -1.11 9.27
C PHE A 184 -3.96 -1.33 8.64
N ARG A 185 -4.40 -0.39 7.80
CA ARG A 185 -5.69 -0.50 7.12
C ARG A 185 -5.74 -1.68 6.17
N LEU A 186 -4.66 -1.93 5.43
CA LEU A 186 -4.52 -3.09 4.56
C LEU A 186 -4.72 -4.40 5.35
N VAL A 187 -4.01 -4.55 6.46
CA VAL A 187 -4.12 -5.71 7.36
C VAL A 187 -5.56 -5.89 7.84
N SER A 188 -6.19 -4.80 8.30
CA SER A 188 -7.56 -4.82 8.81
C SER A 188 -8.58 -5.23 7.75
N LEU A 189 -8.39 -4.85 6.49
CA LEU A 189 -9.27 -5.21 5.38
C LEU A 189 -9.09 -6.66 4.91
N CYS A 190 -7.91 -7.25 5.12
CA CYS A 190 -7.63 -8.64 4.76
C CYS A 190 -8.16 -9.66 5.77
N LEU A 191 -8.61 -9.23 6.95
CA LEU A 191 -9.06 -10.10 8.03
C LEU A 191 -10.59 -10.06 8.17
N LEU A 192 -11.21 -11.24 8.36
CA LEU A 192 -12.62 -11.35 8.77
C LEU A 192 -12.82 -10.90 10.23
N TYR A 193 -11.83 -11.16 11.07
CA TYR A 193 -11.85 -10.82 12.50
C TYR A 193 -10.50 -10.21 12.87
N THR A 194 -10.52 -8.98 13.34
CA THR A 194 -9.36 -8.41 14.02
C THR A 194 -9.31 -8.96 15.44
N SER A 195 -8.24 -9.70 15.78
CA SER A 195 -7.95 -9.96 17.19
C SER A 195 -7.70 -8.62 17.88
N PRO A 196 -8.25 -8.38 19.09
CA PRO A 196 -7.99 -7.13 19.80
C PRO A 196 -6.47 -6.97 19.97
N SER A 197 -5.97 -5.80 19.58
CA SER A 197 -4.57 -5.45 19.78
C SER A 197 -4.25 -5.49 21.28
N PRO A 198 -3.08 -5.97 21.70
CA PRO A 198 -2.64 -5.86 23.09
C PRO A 198 -2.61 -4.42 23.63
N ARG A 199 -2.78 -3.42 22.76
CA ARG A 199 -2.84 -2.00 23.09
C ARG A 199 -4.25 -1.44 23.25
N ASP A 200 -5.30 -2.22 23.00
CA ASP A 200 -6.64 -1.76 23.34
C ASP A 200 -6.72 -1.59 24.86
N PRO A 201 -6.96 -0.36 25.37
CA PRO A 201 -7.07 -0.16 26.79
C PRO A 201 -8.23 -1.04 27.27
N LYS A 202 -7.93 -1.96 28.19
CA LYS A 202 -8.96 -2.71 28.89
C LYS A 202 -9.90 -1.68 29.48
N THR A 203 -11.12 -1.60 28.98
CA THR A 203 -12.21 -0.97 29.70
C THR A 203 -12.36 -1.72 31.02
N SER A 204 -11.68 -1.22 32.05
CA SER A 204 -11.91 -1.68 33.41
C SER A 204 -13.33 -1.31 33.77
N ARG A 205 -14.12 -2.32 34.07
CA ARG A 205 -15.32 -2.18 34.89
C ARG A 205 -14.92 -1.91 36.33
#